data_f8e00b31f48a09d3419e64c7689cd1eb
#
_entry.id   f8e00b31f48a09d3419e64c7689cd1eb
#
_cell.length_a   1.000
_cell.length_b   1.000
_cell.length_c   1.000
_cell.angle_alpha   90.00
_cell.angle_beta   90.00
_cell.angle_gamma   90.00
#
_symmetry.space_group_name_H-M   'P 1'
#
loop_
_entity.id
_entity.type
_entity.pdbx_description
1 polymer ?
#
loop_
_entity_poly.entity_id
_entity_poly.type
_entity_poly.pdbx_seq_one_letter_code
_entity_poly.pdbx_strand_id
1 'polypeptide(L)'
;MPPSDIPTTAGTTGIHNTLVNAVVQANLLTTLSGDGPFTVFAPTDQAFTDAGVDLTALDTPEGNQALANILQYHVISGEVPASGVTDCLSADAVNGQPLSFTVGDSGVMVNDANVITTDVITSNGLIHVIDKVLTPTDTPRDIPRTAQCTGSHNSLVAAVVQAELLTTLQGAGPFTVFAPTDQAFTDA
;
A
#
# COMPACT_ATOMS: atom_id res chain seq x y z
N MET A 1 -8.43 -2.25 -29.40
CA MET A 1 -8.37 -0.87 -28.94
C MET A 1 -7.09 -0.69 -28.16
N PRO A 2 -6.36 0.41 -28.30
CA PRO A 2 -5.26 0.69 -27.40
C PRO A 2 -5.81 0.80 -25.96
N PRO A 3 -5.03 0.44 -24.94
CA PRO A 3 -5.45 0.61 -23.55
C PRO A 3 -5.72 2.09 -23.26
N SER A 4 -6.74 2.36 -22.46
CA SER A 4 -7.05 3.70 -21.95
C SER A 4 -6.11 4.07 -20.80
N ASP A 5 -6.10 5.34 -20.42
CA ASP A 5 -5.36 5.78 -19.24
C ASP A 5 -5.93 5.21 -17.93
N ILE A 6 -5.20 5.37 -16.84
CA ILE A 6 -5.55 4.82 -15.52
C ILE A 6 -6.95 5.25 -15.07
N PRO A 7 -7.31 6.56 -15.04
CA PRO A 7 -8.64 6.97 -14.59
C PRO A 7 -9.78 6.43 -15.46
N THR A 8 -9.60 6.43 -16.77
CA THR A 8 -10.61 5.91 -17.72
C THR A 8 -10.79 4.40 -17.53
N THR A 9 -9.68 3.66 -17.40
CA THR A 9 -9.71 2.21 -17.18
C THR A 9 -10.41 1.88 -15.87
N ALA A 10 -10.05 2.55 -14.76
CA ALA A 10 -10.71 2.38 -13.47
C ALA A 10 -12.22 2.65 -13.55
N GLY A 11 -12.64 3.72 -14.25
CA GLY A 11 -14.05 4.08 -14.41
C GLY A 11 -14.88 3.06 -15.22
N THR A 12 -14.24 2.26 -16.08
CA THR A 12 -14.95 1.23 -16.86
C THR A 12 -15.16 -0.09 -16.12
N THR A 13 -14.49 -0.31 -15.00
CA THR A 13 -14.58 -1.55 -14.22
C THR A 13 -15.88 -1.69 -13.44
N GLY A 14 -16.55 -0.58 -13.13
CA GLY A 14 -17.79 -0.54 -12.35
C GLY A 14 -17.66 -0.80 -10.87
N ILE A 15 -16.45 -1.03 -10.37
CA ILE A 15 -16.13 -1.32 -8.95
C ILE A 15 -15.20 -0.28 -8.30
N HIS A 16 -14.84 0.79 -9.03
CA HIS A 16 -13.96 1.86 -8.59
C HIS A 16 -14.61 3.25 -8.75
N ASN A 17 -15.95 3.32 -8.67
CA ASN A 17 -16.67 4.60 -8.84
C ASN A 17 -16.28 5.61 -7.76
N THR A 18 -16.14 5.15 -6.51
CA THR A 18 -15.74 5.97 -5.38
C THR A 18 -14.31 6.49 -5.57
N LEU A 19 -13.39 5.64 -6.04
CA LEU A 19 -12.01 6.05 -6.34
C LEU A 19 -11.96 7.14 -7.41
N VAL A 20 -12.71 6.97 -8.51
CA VAL A 20 -12.75 7.97 -9.59
C VAL A 20 -13.30 9.31 -9.08
N ASN A 21 -14.38 9.28 -8.29
CA ASN A 21 -14.93 10.48 -7.67
C ASN A 21 -13.92 11.15 -6.71
N ALA A 22 -13.22 10.35 -5.91
CA ALA A 22 -12.17 10.83 -5.01
C ALA A 22 -11.02 11.51 -5.77
N VAL A 23 -10.57 10.91 -6.88
CA VAL A 23 -9.50 11.47 -7.74
C VAL A 23 -9.93 12.80 -8.36
N VAL A 24 -11.20 12.92 -8.80
CA VAL A 24 -11.76 14.18 -9.33
C VAL A 24 -11.82 15.23 -8.23
N GLN A 25 -12.35 14.88 -7.05
CA GLN A 25 -12.49 15.79 -5.89
C GLN A 25 -11.13 16.28 -5.40
N ALA A 26 -10.13 15.42 -5.34
CA ALA A 26 -8.76 15.76 -4.96
C ALA A 26 -7.97 16.50 -6.08
N ASN A 27 -8.58 16.73 -7.24
CA ASN A 27 -7.96 17.37 -8.42
C ASN A 27 -6.70 16.65 -8.94
N LEU A 28 -6.65 15.32 -8.80
CA LEU A 28 -5.52 14.47 -9.24
C LEU A 28 -5.73 13.82 -10.62
N LEU A 29 -6.86 14.09 -11.27
CA LEU A 29 -7.19 13.49 -12.55
C LEU A 29 -6.12 13.76 -13.61
N THR A 30 -5.68 15.02 -13.74
CA THR A 30 -4.63 15.43 -14.68
C THR A 30 -3.28 14.80 -14.38
N THR A 31 -2.96 14.59 -13.11
CA THR A 31 -1.72 13.92 -12.68
C THR A 31 -1.72 12.45 -13.09
N LEU A 32 -2.83 11.75 -12.85
CA LEU A 32 -2.97 10.32 -13.18
C LEU A 32 -3.25 10.05 -14.67
N SER A 33 -3.62 11.06 -15.44
CA SER A 33 -3.72 10.97 -16.91
C SER A 33 -2.42 11.40 -17.62
N GLY A 34 -1.39 11.77 -16.86
CA GLY A 34 -0.09 12.19 -17.40
C GLY A 34 0.73 11.03 -18.00
N ASP A 35 1.94 11.38 -18.47
CA ASP A 35 2.80 10.51 -19.28
C ASP A 35 3.43 9.34 -18.50
N GLY A 36 3.02 8.97 -17.31
CA GLY A 36 3.51 7.81 -16.57
C GLY A 36 4.99 7.43 -16.79
N PRO A 37 5.39 6.19 -16.55
CA PRO A 37 4.54 5.11 -16.03
C PRO A 37 4.17 5.27 -14.56
N PHE A 38 2.95 4.87 -14.22
CA PHE A 38 2.46 4.84 -12.85
C PHE A 38 2.01 3.42 -12.48
N THR A 39 2.11 3.08 -11.21
CA THR A 39 1.42 1.93 -10.63
C THR A 39 0.41 2.41 -9.62
N VAL A 40 -0.86 2.12 -9.82
CA VAL A 40 -1.96 2.55 -8.96
C VAL A 40 -2.55 1.34 -8.25
N PHE A 41 -2.58 1.40 -6.94
CA PHE A 41 -3.32 0.47 -6.10
C PHE A 41 -4.75 0.98 -5.95
N ALA A 42 -5.69 0.39 -6.69
CA ALA A 42 -7.06 0.83 -6.78
C ALA A 42 -7.95 0.09 -5.77
N PRO A 43 -8.37 0.73 -4.67
CA PRO A 43 -9.33 0.12 -3.76
C PRO A 43 -10.71 0.05 -4.40
N THR A 44 -11.43 -1.03 -4.10
CA THR A 44 -12.81 -1.21 -4.55
C THR A 44 -13.77 -0.25 -3.83
N ASP A 45 -14.98 -0.05 -4.36
CA ASP A 45 -16.04 0.72 -3.69
C ASP A 45 -16.34 0.16 -2.29
N GLN A 46 -16.24 -1.18 -2.12
CA GLN A 46 -16.40 -1.84 -0.82
C GLN A 46 -15.29 -1.44 0.14
N ALA A 47 -14.03 -1.37 -0.33
CA ALA A 47 -12.89 -0.95 0.49
C ALA A 47 -13.07 0.47 1.06
N PHE A 48 -13.64 1.39 0.28
CA PHE A 48 -13.98 2.74 0.76
C PHE A 48 -15.08 2.72 1.82
N THR A 49 -16.09 1.86 1.63
CA THR A 49 -17.19 1.69 2.60
C THR A 49 -16.67 1.12 3.92
N ASP A 50 -15.81 0.11 3.86
CA ASP A 50 -15.24 -0.55 5.03
C ASP A 50 -14.26 0.37 5.79
N ALA A 51 -13.57 1.26 5.06
CA ALA A 51 -12.72 2.29 5.65
C ALA A 51 -13.49 3.47 6.23
N GLY A 52 -14.80 3.55 6.01
CA GLY A 52 -15.65 4.66 6.48
C GLY A 52 -15.33 6.00 5.82
N VAL A 53 -14.77 5.99 4.61
CA VAL A 53 -14.43 7.21 3.87
C VAL A 53 -15.69 7.81 3.27
N ASP A 54 -16.11 8.95 3.79
CA ASP A 54 -17.22 9.74 3.27
C ASP A 54 -16.69 10.95 2.49
N LEU A 55 -16.75 10.87 1.17
CA LEU A 55 -16.28 11.92 0.28
C LEU A 55 -17.04 13.23 0.48
N THR A 56 -18.32 13.19 0.90
CA THR A 56 -19.11 14.39 1.16
C THR A 56 -18.65 15.10 2.43
N ALA A 57 -18.24 14.35 3.45
CA ALA A 57 -17.66 14.90 4.66
C ALA A 57 -16.24 15.50 4.42
N LEU A 58 -15.55 14.99 3.40
CA LEU A 58 -14.23 15.47 2.99
C LEU A 58 -14.28 16.62 1.97
N ASP A 59 -15.46 17.10 1.56
CA ASP A 59 -15.60 18.22 0.62
C ASP A 59 -15.35 19.56 1.30
N THR A 60 -14.17 19.70 1.87
CA THR A 60 -13.61 20.91 2.47
C THR A 60 -12.17 21.09 1.99
N PRO A 61 -11.59 22.28 2.03
CA PRO A 61 -10.19 22.49 1.61
C PRO A 61 -9.21 21.54 2.32
N GLU A 62 -9.36 21.39 3.63
CA GLU A 62 -8.53 20.49 4.46
C GLU A 62 -8.81 19.01 4.16
N GLY A 63 -10.09 18.66 3.98
CA GLY A 63 -10.51 17.30 3.62
C GLY A 63 -10.00 16.89 2.25
N ASN A 64 -10.06 17.78 1.26
CA ASN A 64 -9.55 17.54 -0.09
C ASN A 64 -8.02 17.36 -0.09
N GLN A 65 -7.29 18.09 0.77
CA GLN A 65 -5.86 17.94 0.93
C GLN A 65 -5.50 16.59 1.59
N ALA A 66 -6.24 16.19 2.62
CA ALA A 66 -6.08 14.88 3.24
C ALA A 66 -6.40 13.74 2.26
N LEU A 67 -7.47 13.89 1.48
CA LEU A 67 -7.85 12.96 0.43
C LEU A 67 -6.77 12.85 -0.65
N ALA A 68 -6.21 13.98 -1.10
CA ALA A 68 -5.11 14.00 -2.05
C ALA A 68 -3.88 13.25 -1.53
N ASN A 69 -3.52 13.42 -0.26
CA ASN A 69 -2.41 12.70 0.36
C ASN A 69 -2.67 11.19 0.42
N ILE A 70 -3.89 10.78 0.78
CA ILE A 70 -4.30 9.37 0.76
C ILE A 70 -4.21 8.81 -0.66
N LEU A 71 -4.74 9.51 -1.66
CA LEU A 71 -4.70 9.05 -3.06
C LEU A 71 -3.28 8.98 -3.61
N GLN A 72 -2.41 9.94 -3.27
CA GLN A 72 -1.00 9.90 -3.64
C GLN A 72 -0.26 8.74 -2.98
N TYR A 73 -0.69 8.30 -1.81
CA TYR A 73 -0.17 7.10 -1.15
C TYR A 73 -0.54 5.80 -1.88
N HIS A 74 -1.58 5.81 -2.70
CA HIS A 74 -1.98 4.68 -3.55
C HIS A 74 -1.24 4.63 -4.89
N VAL A 75 -0.34 5.57 -5.15
CA VAL A 75 0.34 5.71 -6.45
C VAL A 75 1.84 5.62 -6.28
N ILE A 76 2.48 4.79 -7.07
CA ILE A 76 3.94 4.73 -7.22
C ILE A 76 4.32 5.32 -8.58
N SER A 77 5.35 6.18 -8.61
CA SER A 77 6.00 6.57 -9.86
C SER A 77 6.86 5.42 -10.36
N GLY A 78 6.50 4.89 -11.50
CA GLY A 78 7.14 3.71 -12.09
C GLY A 78 6.18 2.56 -12.27
N GLU A 79 6.63 1.57 -13.02
CA GLU A 79 5.88 0.36 -13.30
C GLU A 79 6.38 -0.77 -12.39
N VAL A 80 5.50 -1.25 -11.52
CA VAL A 80 5.77 -2.36 -10.60
C VAL A 80 4.81 -3.51 -10.93
N PRO A 81 5.16 -4.36 -11.90
CA PRO A 81 4.34 -5.53 -12.22
C PRO A 81 4.38 -6.54 -11.07
N ALA A 82 3.32 -7.35 -10.94
CA ALA A 82 3.25 -8.36 -9.89
C ALA A 82 4.43 -9.34 -9.91
N SER A 83 4.96 -9.63 -11.09
CA SER A 83 6.16 -10.48 -11.26
C SER A 83 7.45 -9.85 -10.72
N GLY A 84 7.48 -8.53 -10.56
CA GLY A 84 8.60 -7.79 -9.98
C GLY A 84 8.46 -7.58 -8.48
N VAL A 85 7.30 -7.89 -7.91
CA VAL A 85 7.07 -7.79 -6.47
C VAL A 85 7.70 -9.00 -5.79
N THR A 86 8.64 -8.72 -4.90
CA THR A 86 9.25 -9.73 -4.03
C THR A 86 8.81 -9.51 -2.59
N ASP A 87 8.87 -10.56 -1.79
CA ASP A 87 8.62 -10.40 -0.36
C ASP A 87 9.58 -9.36 0.23
N CYS A 88 9.03 -8.50 1.08
CA CYS A 88 9.77 -7.39 1.68
C CYS A 88 10.24 -6.28 0.72
N LEU A 89 9.78 -6.25 -0.51
CA LEU A 89 9.99 -5.09 -1.39
C LEU A 89 9.40 -3.84 -0.73
N SER A 90 10.07 -2.72 -0.90
CA SER A 90 9.55 -1.40 -0.54
C SER A 90 9.67 -0.47 -1.73
N ALA A 91 8.63 0.29 -1.97
CA ALA A 91 8.64 1.34 -2.98
C ALA A 91 8.01 2.61 -2.40
N ASP A 92 8.53 3.77 -2.78
CA ASP A 92 8.00 5.04 -2.31
C ASP A 92 6.79 5.45 -3.13
N ALA A 93 5.70 5.76 -2.45
CA ALA A 93 4.52 6.35 -3.05
C ALA A 93 4.78 7.81 -3.45
N VAL A 94 3.90 8.37 -4.29
CA VAL A 94 4.03 9.75 -4.78
C VAL A 94 4.02 10.79 -3.64
N ASN A 95 3.38 10.48 -2.50
CA ASN A 95 3.44 11.33 -1.31
C ASN A 95 4.75 11.21 -0.51
N GLY A 96 5.72 10.42 -0.97
CA GLY A 96 7.02 10.19 -0.33
C GLY A 96 7.04 9.18 0.80
N GLN A 97 5.93 8.53 1.09
CA GLN A 97 5.86 7.49 2.13
C GLN A 97 6.06 6.09 1.53
N PRO A 98 6.77 5.19 2.24
CA PRO A 98 7.03 3.85 1.73
C PRO A 98 5.78 2.96 1.78
N LEU A 99 5.56 2.23 0.70
CA LEU A 99 4.69 1.06 0.63
C LEU A 99 5.52 -0.20 0.82
N SER A 100 5.00 -1.14 1.59
CA SER A 100 5.66 -2.42 1.87
C SER A 100 4.89 -3.55 1.21
N PHE A 101 5.61 -4.42 0.52
CA PHE A 101 5.02 -5.59 -0.13
C PHE A 101 5.34 -6.86 0.64
N THR A 102 4.39 -7.76 0.66
CA THR A 102 4.55 -9.12 1.19
C THR A 102 4.01 -10.10 0.16
N VAL A 103 4.75 -11.15 -0.10
CA VAL A 103 4.34 -12.22 -1.01
C VAL A 103 4.21 -13.50 -0.18
N GLY A 104 3.00 -14.04 -0.10
CA GLY A 104 2.70 -15.25 0.65
C GLY A 104 1.84 -16.22 -0.15
N ASP A 105 1.45 -17.30 0.47
CA ASP A 105 0.59 -18.34 -0.14
C ASP A 105 -0.77 -17.78 -0.60
N SER A 106 -1.23 -16.69 -0.01
CA SER A 106 -2.50 -16.01 -0.35
C SER A 106 -2.35 -14.99 -1.48
N GLY A 107 -1.14 -14.78 -2.01
CA GLY A 107 -0.85 -13.81 -3.06
C GLY A 107 -0.02 -12.61 -2.59
N VAL A 108 -0.13 -11.50 -3.31
CA VAL A 108 0.58 -10.26 -3.00
C VAL A 108 -0.27 -9.40 -2.06
N MET A 109 0.38 -8.85 -1.06
CA MET A 109 -0.19 -7.81 -0.20
C MET A 109 0.63 -6.52 -0.32
N VAL A 110 -0.05 -5.38 -0.22
CA VAL A 110 0.58 -4.07 -0.06
C VAL A 110 0.12 -3.48 1.28
N ASN A 111 1.08 -3.25 2.17
CA ASN A 111 0.83 -2.99 3.59
C ASN A 111 -0.06 -4.09 4.21
N ASP A 112 -1.30 -3.76 4.56
CA ASP A 112 -2.31 -4.67 5.11
C ASP A 112 -3.47 -4.97 4.13
N ALA A 113 -3.37 -4.51 2.88
CA ALA A 113 -4.34 -4.75 1.82
C ALA A 113 -3.93 -5.93 0.94
N ASN A 114 -4.89 -6.81 0.62
CA ASN A 114 -4.67 -7.87 -0.35
C ASN A 114 -4.83 -7.34 -1.78
N VAL A 115 -3.95 -7.74 -2.67
CA VAL A 115 -4.09 -7.48 -4.10
C VAL A 115 -5.02 -8.54 -4.70
N ILE A 116 -6.23 -8.12 -5.09
CA ILE A 116 -7.28 -9.02 -5.62
C ILE A 116 -7.07 -9.29 -7.11
N THR A 117 -6.61 -8.27 -7.84
CA THR A 117 -6.32 -8.38 -9.28
C THR A 117 -5.04 -7.63 -9.56
N THR A 118 -4.12 -8.28 -10.26
CA THR A 118 -2.82 -7.73 -10.63
C THR A 118 -2.78 -7.33 -12.10
N ASP A 119 -1.85 -6.43 -12.44
CA ASP A 119 -1.40 -6.13 -13.80
C ASP A 119 -2.51 -5.76 -14.78
N VAL A 120 -3.48 -4.94 -14.36
CA VAL A 120 -4.43 -4.33 -15.28
C VAL A 120 -3.69 -3.25 -16.07
N ILE A 121 -3.38 -3.55 -17.35
CA ILE A 121 -2.55 -2.72 -18.20
C ILE A 121 -3.35 -1.50 -18.68
N THR A 122 -2.75 -0.33 -18.56
CA THR A 122 -3.27 0.95 -19.08
C THR A 122 -2.29 1.58 -20.06
N SER A 123 -2.66 2.69 -20.70
CA SER A 123 -1.76 3.39 -21.64
C SER A 123 -0.61 4.11 -20.94
N ASN A 124 -0.72 4.38 -19.65
CA ASN A 124 0.26 5.14 -18.87
C ASN A 124 0.67 4.46 -17.56
N GLY A 125 0.44 3.14 -17.44
CA GLY A 125 0.91 2.37 -16.29
C GLY A 125 0.10 1.13 -15.99
N LEU A 126 0.13 0.69 -14.73
CA LEU A 126 -0.55 -0.50 -14.23
C LEU A 126 -1.54 -0.15 -13.12
N ILE A 127 -2.61 -0.93 -13.04
CA ILE A 127 -3.53 -0.91 -11.89
C ILE A 127 -3.49 -2.26 -11.19
N HIS A 128 -3.33 -2.24 -9.87
CA HIS A 128 -3.55 -3.37 -8.99
C HIS A 128 -4.79 -3.11 -8.14
N VAL A 129 -5.76 -3.99 -8.21
CA VAL A 129 -7.00 -3.86 -7.41
C VAL A 129 -6.74 -4.39 -6.01
N ILE A 130 -7.11 -3.61 -5.00
CA ILE A 130 -6.93 -3.96 -3.59
C ILE A 130 -8.25 -3.95 -2.81
N ASP A 131 -8.30 -4.74 -1.73
CA ASP A 131 -9.49 -4.91 -0.88
C ASP A 131 -9.61 -3.89 0.25
N LYS A 132 -8.59 -3.03 0.43
CA LYS A 132 -8.58 -2.00 1.47
C LYS A 132 -8.03 -0.68 0.96
N VAL A 133 -8.47 0.42 1.57
CA VAL A 133 -7.87 1.74 1.38
C VAL A 133 -6.56 1.82 2.16
N LEU A 134 -5.47 2.18 1.48
CA LEU A 134 -4.18 2.42 2.12
C LEU A 134 -4.21 3.76 2.85
N THR A 135 -3.94 3.75 4.13
CA THR A 135 -3.85 4.98 4.92
C THR A 135 -2.38 5.37 5.10
N PRO A 136 -2.01 6.60 4.75
CA PRO A 136 -0.67 7.11 5.07
C PRO A 136 -0.46 7.04 6.58
N THR A 137 0.61 6.37 6.99
CA THR A 137 1.02 6.32 8.39
C THR A 137 2.41 6.93 8.47
N ASP A 138 2.61 7.84 9.41
CA ASP A 138 3.94 8.43 9.67
C ASP A 138 4.90 7.42 10.34
N THR A 139 4.46 6.18 10.49
CA THR A 139 5.27 5.12 11.08
C THR A 139 6.14 4.48 10.01
N PRO A 140 7.46 4.52 10.17
CA PRO A 140 8.36 3.64 9.44
C PRO A 140 7.90 2.17 9.61
N ARG A 141 8.38 1.28 8.74
CA ARG A 141 8.16 -0.17 8.92
C ARG A 141 8.32 -0.53 10.40
N ASP A 142 7.36 -1.25 10.95
CA ASP A 142 7.47 -1.72 12.32
C ASP A 142 8.71 -2.63 12.48
N ILE A 143 9.24 -2.66 13.70
CA ILE A 143 10.45 -3.42 14.03
C ILE A 143 10.30 -4.91 13.69
N PRO A 144 9.18 -5.59 14.05
CA PRO A 144 9.00 -7.00 13.72
C PRO A 144 9.05 -7.28 12.22
N ARG A 145 8.39 -6.45 11.40
CA ARG A 145 8.36 -6.60 9.95
C ARG A 145 9.73 -6.35 9.33
N THR A 146 10.44 -5.33 9.83
CA THR A 146 11.82 -5.06 9.39
C THR A 146 12.75 -6.24 9.72
N ALA A 147 12.63 -6.83 10.91
CA ALA A 147 13.42 -7.99 11.31
C ALA A 147 13.12 -9.22 10.44
N GLN A 148 11.85 -9.46 10.13
CA GLN A 148 11.41 -10.54 9.23
C GLN A 148 12.04 -10.42 7.84
N CYS A 149 12.10 -9.19 7.32
CA CYS A 149 12.65 -8.90 5.99
C CYS A 149 14.16 -9.08 5.87
N THR A 150 14.89 -9.18 6.97
CA THR A 150 16.34 -9.47 6.92
C THR A 150 16.65 -10.93 6.61
N GLY A 151 15.67 -11.84 6.79
CA GLY A 151 15.83 -13.28 6.62
C GLY A 151 16.72 -13.97 7.65
N SER A 152 17.25 -13.20 8.63
CA SER A 152 18.21 -13.69 9.63
C SER A 152 17.71 -13.58 11.08
N HIS A 153 16.44 -13.19 11.25
CA HIS A 153 15.83 -12.91 12.56
C HIS A 153 14.46 -13.58 12.73
N ASN A 154 14.24 -14.70 12.05
CA ASN A 154 12.97 -15.43 12.11
C ASN A 154 12.68 -15.96 13.52
N SER A 155 13.72 -16.44 14.21
CA SER A 155 13.63 -16.92 15.60
C SER A 155 13.25 -15.80 16.56
N LEU A 156 13.80 -14.60 16.35
CA LEU A 156 13.44 -13.41 17.12
C LEU A 156 11.98 -13.04 16.91
N VAL A 157 11.52 -13.00 15.65
CA VAL A 157 10.13 -12.66 15.35
C VAL A 157 9.17 -13.68 15.95
N ALA A 158 9.48 -14.99 15.82
CA ALA A 158 8.71 -16.04 16.47
C ALA A 158 8.63 -15.88 18.00
N ALA A 159 9.75 -15.54 18.64
CA ALA A 159 9.79 -15.28 20.08
C ALA A 159 8.96 -14.04 20.48
N VAL A 160 9.01 -12.96 19.69
CA VAL A 160 8.20 -11.75 19.89
C VAL A 160 6.70 -12.05 19.79
N VAL A 161 6.29 -12.87 18.81
CA VAL A 161 4.90 -13.31 18.66
C VAL A 161 4.48 -14.17 19.84
N GLN A 162 5.31 -15.15 20.25
CA GLN A 162 5.02 -16.03 21.36
C GLN A 162 4.95 -15.28 22.71
N ALA A 163 5.74 -14.21 22.86
CA ALA A 163 5.73 -13.37 24.05
C ALA A 163 4.60 -12.31 24.03
N GLU A 164 3.74 -12.29 23.02
CA GLU A 164 2.66 -11.30 22.80
C GLU A 164 3.16 -9.84 22.75
N LEU A 165 4.43 -9.63 22.39
CA LEU A 165 5.04 -8.30 22.30
C LEU A 165 4.87 -7.64 20.92
N LEU A 166 4.21 -8.32 19.99
CA LEU A 166 4.05 -7.85 18.62
C LEU A 166 3.36 -6.48 18.57
N THR A 167 2.23 -6.34 19.25
CA THR A 167 1.46 -5.09 19.32
C THR A 167 2.22 -3.96 20.01
N THR A 168 3.06 -4.29 20.98
CA THR A 168 3.90 -3.30 21.68
C THR A 168 4.96 -2.74 20.72
N LEU A 169 5.63 -3.61 19.96
CA LEU A 169 6.68 -3.21 19.02
C LEU A 169 6.14 -2.60 17.71
N GLN A 170 4.85 -2.76 17.43
CA GLN A 170 4.13 -2.08 16.36
C GLN A 170 3.54 -0.73 16.79
N GLY A 171 3.59 -0.43 18.08
CA GLY A 171 3.08 0.81 18.64
C GLY A 171 3.97 2.02 18.35
N ALA A 172 3.47 3.19 18.77
CA ALA A 172 4.21 4.45 18.64
C ALA A 172 5.50 4.43 19.46
N GLY A 173 6.65 4.32 18.74
CA GLY A 173 7.98 4.40 19.32
C GLY A 173 8.31 5.77 19.93
N PRO A 174 9.60 6.09 20.07
CA PRO A 174 10.74 5.38 19.48
C PRO A 174 11.19 4.14 20.28
N PHE A 175 11.43 3.04 19.57
CA PHE A 175 12.03 1.84 20.17
C PHE A 175 13.41 1.58 19.56
N THR A 176 14.33 1.07 20.36
CA THR A 176 15.60 0.50 19.89
C THR A 176 15.61 -0.97 20.28
N VAL A 177 15.74 -1.84 19.28
CA VAL A 177 15.79 -3.29 19.51
C VAL A 177 17.14 -3.82 19.06
N PHE A 178 17.81 -4.52 19.96
CA PHE A 178 19.01 -5.30 19.62
C PHE A 178 18.55 -6.69 19.19
N ALA A 179 18.61 -6.93 17.90
CA ALA A 179 18.05 -8.12 17.28
C ALA A 179 19.12 -9.22 17.17
N PRO A 180 19.04 -10.32 17.95
CA PRO A 180 19.91 -11.47 17.75
C PRO A 180 19.54 -12.21 16.46
N THR A 181 20.54 -12.73 15.76
CA THR A 181 20.36 -13.55 14.57
C THR A 181 19.80 -14.94 14.91
N ASP A 182 19.25 -15.65 13.92
CA ASP A 182 18.80 -17.03 14.09
C ASP A 182 19.93 -17.95 14.59
N GLN A 183 21.17 -17.69 14.14
CA GLN A 183 22.34 -18.42 14.61
C GLN A 183 22.58 -18.21 16.13
N ALA A 184 22.41 -16.96 16.61
CA ALA A 184 22.57 -16.67 18.03
C ALA A 184 21.54 -17.39 18.91
N PHE A 185 20.35 -17.65 18.40
CA PHE A 185 19.34 -18.48 19.07
C PHE A 185 19.69 -19.97 19.07
N THR A 186 20.43 -20.43 18.04
CA THR A 186 20.87 -21.82 17.96
C THR A 186 22.05 -22.10 18.89
N ASP A 187 22.90 -21.09 19.11
CA ASP A 187 24.12 -21.20 19.91
C ASP A 187 23.86 -20.99 21.42
N ALA A 188 22.65 -20.61 21.83
CA ALA A 188 22.27 -20.35 23.22
C ALA A 188 21.57 -21.54 23.88
#